data_cb504f499011ef26e607483d62331bc3
#
_entry.id   cb504f499011ef26e607483d62331bc3
#
_cell.length_a   1.000
_cell.length_b   1.000
_cell.length_c   1.000
_cell.angle_alpha   90.00
_cell.angle_beta   90.00
_cell.angle_gamma   90.00
#
_symmetry.space_group_name_H-M   'P 1'
#
loop_
_entity.id
_entity.type
_entity.pdbx_description
1 polymer ?
#
loop_
_entity_poly.entity_id
_entity_poly.type
_entity_poly.pdbx_seq_one_letter_code
_entity_poly.pdbx_strand_id
1 'polypeptide(L)'
;TPTAAGFPNFPDYAGLCAGRVPPSAREGTRGLTAFGRQAVEYMFMRGMLVDVSHASDKLFWEVAAYKRPFVASHSNAAALHDWARNLTDAQLKAVADCGGVVGLNFCMDFLSDDKSAEGQRRALLARARHILSVAGEDTLALGSDFDGIPPNSCLPDPSHMPKFLGLLADALGSRVAEKVTAGNFVRVFAEVCG
;
A
#
# COMPACT_ATOMS: atom_id res chain seq x y z
N THR A 1 -5.68 -12.65 2.47
CA THR A 1 -6.21 -11.39 3.03
C THR A 1 -7.72 -11.43 3.03
N PRO A 2 -8.44 -11.05 4.13
CA PRO A 2 -9.90 -11.09 4.18
C PRO A 2 -10.59 -10.11 3.23
N THR A 3 -9.85 -9.25 2.58
CA THR A 3 -10.36 -8.19 1.72
C THR A 3 -10.81 -8.66 0.35
N ALA A 4 -10.18 -9.66 -0.24
CA ALA A 4 -10.50 -10.07 -1.62
C ALA A 4 -11.65 -11.07 -1.69
N ALA A 5 -11.77 -12.00 -0.76
CA ALA A 5 -12.71 -13.11 -0.85
C ALA A 5 -14.06 -12.88 -0.15
N GLY A 6 -14.17 -11.89 0.73
CA GLY A 6 -15.35 -11.65 1.57
C GLY A 6 -16.19 -10.43 1.21
N PHE A 7 -15.76 -9.62 0.25
CA PHE A 7 -16.47 -8.40 -0.14
C PHE A 7 -17.01 -8.54 -1.57
N PRO A 8 -18.29 -8.93 -1.73
CA PRO A 8 -18.90 -9.23 -3.04
C PRO A 8 -19.09 -8.00 -3.94
N ASN A 9 -18.34 -6.92 -3.75
CA ASN A 9 -18.64 -5.63 -4.32
C ASN A 9 -17.47 -4.91 -4.99
N PHE A 10 -16.39 -5.65 -5.34
CA PHE A 10 -15.47 -5.16 -6.35
C PHE A 10 -16.03 -5.56 -7.72
N PRO A 11 -16.69 -4.64 -8.43
CA PRO A 11 -16.97 -4.89 -9.84
C PRO A 11 -15.62 -4.92 -10.54
N ASP A 12 -15.27 -6.10 -11.03
CA ASP A 12 -14.11 -6.28 -11.89
C ASP A 12 -12.75 -5.92 -11.27
N TYR A 13 -12.30 -6.75 -10.33
CA TYR A 13 -10.93 -6.71 -9.78
C TYR A 13 -9.86 -6.70 -10.89
N ALA A 14 -10.05 -7.51 -11.93
CA ALA A 14 -9.16 -7.53 -13.10
C ALA A 14 -9.20 -6.19 -13.86
N GLY A 15 -10.34 -5.51 -13.91
CA GLY A 15 -10.48 -4.20 -14.50
C GLY A 15 -9.76 -3.10 -13.72
N LEU A 16 -9.81 -3.15 -12.38
CA LEU A 16 -9.06 -2.23 -11.50
C LEU A 16 -7.54 -2.39 -11.68
N CYS A 17 -7.07 -3.62 -11.74
CA CYS A 17 -5.65 -3.92 -11.98
C CYS A 17 -5.22 -3.58 -13.41
N ALA A 18 -6.12 -3.71 -14.40
CA ALA A 18 -5.85 -3.40 -15.80
C ALA A 18 -6.04 -1.92 -16.16
N GLY A 19 -6.28 -1.03 -15.22
CA GLY A 19 -6.45 0.41 -15.47
C GLY A 19 -7.72 0.78 -16.24
N ARG A 20 -8.67 -0.12 -16.37
CA ARG A 20 -9.92 0.12 -17.12
C ARG A 20 -10.98 0.83 -16.31
N VAL A 21 -10.74 1.06 -15.04
CA VAL A 21 -11.68 1.73 -14.15
C VAL A 21 -11.21 3.17 -13.95
N PRO A 22 -12.04 4.15 -14.28
CA PRO A 22 -11.64 5.56 -14.16
C PRO A 22 -11.37 5.94 -12.70
N PRO A 23 -10.55 7.00 -12.45
CA PRO A 23 -10.26 7.50 -11.09
C PRO A 23 -11.48 7.76 -10.23
N SER A 24 -12.63 8.12 -10.84
CA SER A 24 -13.93 8.26 -10.17
C SER A 24 -14.43 6.96 -9.50
N ALA A 25 -13.88 5.81 -9.85
CA ALA A 25 -14.19 4.55 -9.19
C ALA A 25 -13.51 4.37 -7.82
N ARG A 26 -12.59 5.27 -7.44
CA ARG A 26 -12.09 5.38 -6.06
C ARG A 26 -13.22 5.61 -5.07
N GLU A 27 -14.21 6.40 -5.46
CA GLU A 27 -15.42 6.64 -4.68
C GLU A 27 -16.34 5.41 -4.68
N GLY A 28 -15.79 4.22 -4.41
CA GLY A 28 -16.58 3.04 -4.19
C GLY A 28 -17.66 3.35 -3.16
N THR A 29 -18.92 3.32 -3.58
CA THR A 29 -20.07 3.73 -2.77
C THR A 29 -20.39 2.76 -1.64
N ARG A 30 -19.67 1.65 -1.53
CA ARG A 30 -19.92 0.57 -0.57
C ARG A 30 -18.79 0.47 0.46
N GLY A 31 -19.15 0.73 1.72
CA GLY A 31 -18.28 0.49 2.87
C GLY A 31 -18.51 -0.90 3.48
N LEU A 32 -18.12 -1.06 4.72
CA LEU A 32 -18.30 -2.28 5.49
C LEU A 32 -19.80 -2.61 5.64
N THR A 33 -20.16 -3.86 5.38
CA THR A 33 -21.46 -4.40 5.79
C THR A 33 -21.53 -4.53 7.31
N ALA A 34 -22.69 -4.81 7.89
CA ALA A 34 -22.81 -5.11 9.32
C ALA A 34 -21.87 -6.27 9.73
N PHE A 35 -21.82 -7.32 8.93
CA PHE A 35 -20.89 -8.45 9.14
C PHE A 35 -19.43 -8.00 8.98
N GLY A 36 -19.10 -7.17 7.97
CA GLY A 36 -17.75 -6.63 7.77
C GLY A 36 -17.26 -5.82 8.97
N ARG A 37 -18.11 -5.01 9.60
CA ARG A 37 -17.77 -4.29 10.85
C ARG A 37 -17.45 -5.25 11.99
N GLN A 38 -18.31 -6.23 12.22
CA GLN A 38 -18.07 -7.26 13.24
C GLN A 38 -16.76 -8.03 12.98
N ALA A 39 -16.47 -8.35 11.72
CA ALA A 39 -15.23 -9.02 11.33
C ALA A 39 -14.00 -8.15 11.63
N VAL A 40 -14.00 -6.87 11.25
CA VAL A 40 -12.89 -5.94 11.54
C VAL A 40 -12.71 -5.74 13.05
N GLU A 41 -13.78 -5.58 13.80
CA GLU A 41 -13.73 -5.48 15.26
C GLU A 41 -13.13 -6.74 15.88
N TYR A 42 -13.56 -7.91 15.41
CA TYR A 42 -13.03 -9.19 15.87
C TYR A 42 -11.54 -9.34 15.53
N MET A 43 -11.12 -8.95 14.32
CA MET A 43 -9.71 -8.94 13.93
C MET A 43 -8.87 -8.08 14.89
N PHE A 44 -9.29 -6.85 15.17
CA PHE A 44 -8.61 -5.98 16.12
C PHE A 44 -8.56 -6.56 17.54
N MET A 45 -9.63 -7.19 18.01
CA MET A 45 -9.66 -7.85 19.31
C MET A 45 -8.71 -9.04 19.39
N ARG A 46 -8.47 -9.72 18.26
CA ARG A 46 -7.63 -10.91 18.18
C ARG A 46 -6.18 -10.61 17.82
N GLY A 47 -5.78 -9.35 17.77
CA GLY A 47 -4.43 -8.97 17.37
C GLY A 47 -4.11 -9.33 15.92
N MET A 48 -5.07 -9.17 15.01
CA MET A 48 -4.89 -9.41 13.58
C MET A 48 -4.73 -8.10 12.83
N LEU A 49 -3.75 -8.03 11.92
CA LEU A 49 -3.58 -6.88 11.04
C LEU A 49 -4.71 -6.81 10.00
N VAL A 50 -5.34 -5.65 9.90
CA VAL A 50 -6.31 -5.34 8.85
C VAL A 50 -5.56 -4.72 7.68
N ASP A 51 -5.75 -5.29 6.48
CA ASP A 51 -5.13 -4.80 5.24
C ASP A 51 -6.17 -4.15 4.34
N VAL A 52 -5.90 -2.91 3.91
CA VAL A 52 -6.79 -2.10 3.09
C VAL A 52 -6.31 -1.91 1.65
N SER A 53 -5.28 -2.62 1.19
CA SER A 53 -4.70 -2.42 -0.15
C SER A 53 -5.69 -2.55 -1.31
N HIS A 54 -6.78 -3.31 -1.14
CA HIS A 54 -7.86 -3.47 -2.13
C HIS A 54 -9.19 -2.88 -1.67
N ALA A 55 -9.17 -2.07 -0.62
CA ALA A 55 -10.38 -1.43 -0.12
C ALA A 55 -10.86 -0.32 -1.05
N SER A 56 -12.18 -0.13 -1.14
CA SER A 56 -12.74 1.11 -1.66
C SER A 56 -12.42 2.27 -0.71
N ASP A 57 -12.48 3.51 -1.19
CA ASP A 57 -12.23 4.68 -0.34
C ASP A 57 -13.14 4.70 0.89
N LYS A 58 -14.42 4.37 0.71
CA LYS A 58 -15.36 4.32 1.83
C LYS A 58 -14.96 3.27 2.87
N LEU A 59 -14.58 2.06 2.44
CA LEU A 59 -14.13 1.01 3.35
C LEU A 59 -12.83 1.43 4.04
N PHE A 60 -11.89 2.04 3.31
CA PHE A 60 -10.66 2.58 3.88
C PHE A 60 -10.95 3.52 5.05
N TRP A 61 -11.82 4.51 4.84
CA TRP A 61 -12.15 5.48 5.88
C TRP A 61 -12.91 4.88 7.05
N GLU A 62 -13.77 3.88 6.82
CA GLU A 62 -14.45 3.14 7.89
C GLU A 62 -13.46 2.33 8.74
N VAL A 63 -12.40 1.76 8.15
CA VAL A 63 -11.32 1.11 8.92
C VAL A 63 -10.47 2.14 9.65
N ALA A 64 -10.07 3.23 9.03
CA ALA A 64 -9.29 4.30 9.66
C ALA A 64 -10.02 4.94 10.86
N ALA A 65 -11.36 4.95 10.85
CA ALA A 65 -12.18 5.47 11.94
C ALA A 65 -12.02 4.71 13.27
N TYR A 66 -11.54 3.46 13.24
CA TYR A 66 -11.23 2.70 14.47
C TYR A 66 -10.01 3.24 15.22
N LYS A 67 -9.17 4.08 14.57
CA LYS A 67 -7.95 4.66 15.19
C LYS A 67 -7.00 3.60 15.78
N ARG A 68 -6.92 2.46 15.12
CA ARG A 68 -6.03 1.34 15.43
C ARG A 68 -5.04 1.15 14.28
N PRO A 69 -3.82 0.62 14.52
CA PRO A 69 -2.89 0.32 13.45
C PRO A 69 -3.49 -0.65 12.42
N PHE A 70 -3.37 -0.29 11.15
CA PHE A 70 -3.74 -1.11 10.01
C PHE A 70 -2.72 -0.91 8.89
N VAL A 71 -2.75 -1.73 7.86
CA VAL A 71 -1.77 -1.68 6.78
C VAL A 71 -2.44 -1.50 5.42
N ALA A 72 -1.75 -0.81 4.51
CA ALA A 72 -1.93 -0.95 3.08
C ALA A 72 -0.72 -1.72 2.57
N SER A 73 -0.82 -3.05 2.55
CA SER A 73 0.34 -3.94 2.35
C SER A 73 1.06 -3.72 1.02
N HIS A 74 0.36 -3.25 -0.02
CA HIS A 74 0.90 -2.99 -1.36
C HIS A 74 0.12 -1.86 -2.07
N SER A 75 0.56 -0.61 -1.84
CA SER A 75 -0.08 0.60 -2.39
C SER A 75 0.95 1.67 -2.70
N ASN A 76 0.60 2.64 -3.54
CA ASN A 76 1.46 3.75 -3.93
C ASN A 76 0.76 5.09 -3.68
N ALA A 77 1.41 6.21 -4.04
CA ALA A 77 0.88 7.56 -3.91
C ALA A 77 0.18 8.03 -5.20
N ALA A 78 -1.08 8.42 -5.09
CA ALA A 78 -1.89 8.92 -6.19
C ALA A 78 -1.42 10.28 -6.73
N ALA A 79 -0.86 11.12 -5.87
CA ALA A 79 -0.35 12.43 -6.25
C ALA A 79 0.72 12.40 -7.36
N LEU A 80 1.45 11.28 -7.51
CA LEU A 80 2.48 11.11 -8.53
C LEU A 80 2.00 10.36 -9.77
N HIS A 81 0.94 9.58 -9.65
CA HIS A 81 0.29 8.88 -10.76
C HIS A 81 -1.12 8.52 -10.31
N ASP A 82 -2.11 9.18 -10.89
CA ASP A 82 -3.50 9.04 -10.50
C ASP A 82 -4.09 7.72 -10.98
N TRP A 83 -3.96 6.72 -10.13
CA TRP A 83 -4.44 5.36 -10.36
C TRP A 83 -5.36 4.92 -9.23
N ALA A 84 -6.44 4.21 -9.53
CA ALA A 84 -7.47 3.87 -8.54
C ALA A 84 -6.94 3.06 -7.34
N ARG A 85 -5.83 2.33 -7.52
CA ARG A 85 -5.18 1.53 -6.46
C ARG A 85 -4.21 2.33 -5.59
N ASN A 86 -3.87 3.55 -5.99
CA ASN A 86 -2.95 4.41 -5.25
C ASN A 86 -3.70 5.21 -4.18
N LEU A 87 -3.08 5.43 -3.04
CA LEU A 87 -3.61 6.19 -1.93
C LEU A 87 -3.44 7.70 -2.15
N THR A 88 -4.44 8.48 -1.79
CA THR A 88 -4.34 9.94 -1.71
C THR A 88 -3.46 10.35 -0.54
N ASP A 89 -2.94 11.59 -0.54
CA ASP A 89 -2.15 12.12 0.57
C ASP A 89 -2.92 12.13 1.89
N ALA A 90 -4.24 12.35 1.84
CA ALA A 90 -5.10 12.26 3.01
C ALA A 90 -5.16 10.83 3.57
N GLN A 91 -5.22 9.82 2.70
CA GLN A 91 -5.18 8.41 3.10
C GLN A 91 -3.81 8.01 3.65
N LEU A 92 -2.72 8.46 3.03
CA LEU A 92 -1.36 8.24 3.54
C LEU A 92 -1.19 8.79 4.96
N LYS A 93 -1.67 10.02 5.22
CA LYS A 93 -1.69 10.62 6.55
C LYS A 93 -2.54 9.83 7.54
N ALA A 94 -3.72 9.36 7.11
CA ALA A 94 -4.61 8.57 7.97
C ALA A 94 -3.96 7.24 8.41
N VAL A 95 -3.19 6.58 7.51
CA VAL A 95 -2.40 5.39 7.89
C VAL A 95 -1.35 5.75 8.94
N ALA A 96 -0.61 6.84 8.73
CA ALA A 96 0.39 7.34 9.69
C ALA A 96 -0.22 7.68 11.05
N ASP A 97 -1.34 8.43 11.06
CA ASP A 97 -2.06 8.85 12.27
C ASP A 97 -2.60 7.67 13.09
N CYS A 98 -2.84 6.54 12.43
CA CYS A 98 -3.24 5.29 13.06
C CYS A 98 -2.05 4.39 13.46
N GLY A 99 -0.80 4.82 13.25
CA GLY A 99 0.40 4.03 13.53
C GLY A 99 0.66 2.90 12.53
N GLY A 100 -0.02 2.88 11.39
CA GLY A 100 0.09 1.86 10.36
C GLY A 100 1.28 2.02 9.42
N VAL A 101 1.32 1.18 8.37
CA VAL A 101 2.31 1.25 7.29
C VAL A 101 1.69 1.10 5.91
N VAL A 102 2.37 1.68 4.92
CA VAL A 102 2.08 1.56 3.50
C VAL A 102 3.24 0.85 2.81
N GLY A 103 2.99 -0.33 2.27
CA GLY A 103 3.96 -1.09 1.49
C GLY A 103 4.03 -0.59 0.04
N LEU A 104 5.21 -0.15 -0.40
CA LEU A 104 5.47 0.30 -1.75
C LEU A 104 5.24 -0.83 -2.76
N ASN A 105 4.21 -0.70 -3.60
CA ASN A 105 3.86 -1.69 -4.63
C ASN A 105 4.74 -1.52 -5.88
N PHE A 106 5.15 -2.64 -6.50
CA PHE A 106 6.02 -2.64 -7.68
C PHE A 106 5.27 -2.78 -9.01
N CYS A 107 3.94 -2.75 -9.01
CA CYS A 107 3.15 -2.79 -10.23
C CYS A 107 3.46 -1.58 -11.13
N MET A 108 3.96 -1.85 -12.32
CA MET A 108 4.37 -0.80 -13.27
C MET A 108 3.24 0.17 -13.60
N ASP A 109 2.00 -0.33 -13.71
CA ASP A 109 0.84 0.48 -14.06
C ASP A 109 0.46 1.46 -12.95
N PHE A 110 0.75 1.12 -11.69
CA PHE A 110 0.50 2.01 -10.56
C PHE A 110 1.60 3.05 -10.37
N LEU A 111 2.75 2.83 -11.01
CA LEU A 111 3.94 3.64 -10.84
C LEU A 111 4.07 4.74 -11.92
N SER A 112 3.96 4.41 -13.20
CA SER A 112 4.26 5.34 -14.27
C SER A 112 3.83 4.80 -15.63
N ASP A 113 3.60 5.69 -16.59
CA ASP A 113 3.44 5.34 -18.01
C ASP A 113 4.76 4.93 -18.65
N ASP A 114 5.90 5.42 -18.13
CA ASP A 114 7.24 5.00 -18.57
C ASP A 114 7.56 3.60 -18.02
N LYS A 115 7.41 2.58 -18.89
CA LYS A 115 7.65 1.17 -18.54
C LYS A 115 9.10 0.74 -18.67
N SER A 116 10.02 1.62 -19.03
CA SER A 116 11.44 1.32 -19.04
C SER A 116 11.97 1.03 -17.64
N ALA A 117 13.02 0.21 -17.53
CA ALA A 117 13.63 -0.09 -16.23
C ALA A 117 14.10 1.17 -15.49
N GLU A 118 14.61 2.18 -16.23
CA GLU A 118 15.01 3.45 -15.66
C GLU A 118 13.80 4.28 -15.19
N GLY A 119 12.72 4.34 -15.99
CA GLY A 119 11.48 5.03 -15.63
C GLY A 119 10.86 4.43 -14.39
N GLN A 120 10.77 3.11 -14.30
CA GLN A 120 10.21 2.41 -13.15
C GLN A 120 11.08 2.60 -11.89
N ARG A 121 12.40 2.55 -12.01
CA ARG A 121 13.32 2.84 -10.90
C ARG A 121 13.11 4.25 -10.35
N ARG A 122 13.07 5.27 -11.24
CA ARG A 122 12.80 6.66 -10.83
C ARG A 122 11.44 6.79 -10.16
N ALA A 123 10.43 6.13 -10.71
CA ALA A 123 9.08 6.16 -10.17
C ALA A 123 9.00 5.56 -8.76
N LEU A 124 9.64 4.43 -8.49
CA LEU A 124 9.71 3.82 -7.15
C LEU A 124 10.38 4.75 -6.13
N LEU A 125 11.53 5.32 -6.48
CA LEU A 125 12.24 6.24 -5.59
C LEU A 125 11.45 7.55 -5.34
N ALA A 126 10.78 8.07 -6.36
CA ALA A 126 9.94 9.25 -6.23
C ALA A 126 8.77 8.99 -5.27
N ARG A 127 8.12 7.81 -5.35
CA ARG A 127 7.03 7.44 -4.44
C ARG A 127 7.51 7.23 -3.03
N ALA A 128 8.65 6.58 -2.85
CA ALA A 128 9.24 6.43 -1.52
C ALA A 128 9.45 7.82 -0.87
N ARG A 129 10.07 8.76 -1.58
CA ARG A 129 10.28 10.12 -1.07
C ARG A 129 8.97 10.86 -0.80
N HIS A 130 7.97 10.72 -1.69
CA HIS A 130 6.67 11.38 -1.51
C HIS A 130 5.95 10.85 -0.28
N ILE A 131 5.83 9.53 -0.12
CA ILE A 131 5.17 8.91 1.05
C ILE A 131 5.87 9.35 2.34
N LEU A 132 7.21 9.34 2.37
CA LEU A 132 7.98 9.82 3.53
C LEU A 132 7.72 11.30 3.82
N SER A 133 7.60 12.15 2.80
CA SER A 133 7.33 13.59 2.98
C SER A 133 5.93 13.89 3.50
N VAL A 134 4.95 13.03 3.15
CA VAL A 134 3.53 13.21 3.51
C VAL A 134 3.19 12.56 4.85
N ALA A 135 3.70 11.36 5.08
CA ALA A 135 3.29 10.47 6.17
C ALA A 135 4.40 10.18 7.20
N GLY A 136 5.62 10.68 6.96
CA GLY A 136 6.75 10.47 7.87
C GLY A 136 7.49 9.15 7.64
N GLU A 137 8.64 9.03 8.32
CA GLU A 137 9.58 7.93 8.10
C GLU A 137 9.15 6.58 8.70
N ASP A 138 8.15 6.58 9.57
CA ASP A 138 7.63 5.38 10.23
C ASP A 138 6.48 4.70 9.46
N THR A 139 6.04 5.30 8.35
CA THR A 139 4.86 4.82 7.61
C THR A 139 5.19 4.01 6.36
N LEU A 140 6.32 4.26 5.70
CA LEU A 140 6.67 3.55 4.48
C LEU A 140 7.29 2.18 4.78
N ALA A 141 6.85 1.16 4.05
CA ALA A 141 7.42 -0.19 4.04
C ALA A 141 7.57 -0.69 2.59
N LEU A 142 8.05 -1.90 2.38
CA LEU A 142 8.07 -2.57 1.08
C LEU A 142 6.90 -3.54 0.97
N GLY A 143 6.15 -3.45 -0.14
CA GLY A 143 4.99 -4.28 -0.43
C GLY A 143 5.00 -4.72 -1.89
N SER A 144 6.01 -5.46 -2.27
CA SER A 144 6.38 -5.78 -3.65
C SER A 144 5.23 -6.25 -4.54
N ASP A 145 4.34 -7.05 -4.00
CA ASP A 145 3.29 -7.76 -4.74
C ASP A 145 3.87 -8.76 -5.78
N PHE A 146 5.07 -9.30 -5.50
CA PHE A 146 5.65 -10.36 -6.32
C PHE A 146 4.66 -11.52 -6.46
N ASP A 147 4.61 -12.12 -7.63
CA ASP A 147 3.68 -13.19 -8.04
C ASP A 147 2.20 -12.76 -8.15
N GLY A 148 1.81 -11.61 -7.60
CA GLY A 148 0.48 -11.02 -7.74
C GLY A 148 0.34 -10.06 -8.93
N ILE A 149 1.48 -9.64 -9.51
CA ILE A 149 1.55 -8.69 -10.63
C ILE A 149 2.50 -9.19 -11.74
N PRO A 150 2.38 -8.67 -12.97
CA PRO A 150 3.41 -8.89 -13.98
C PRO A 150 4.76 -8.34 -13.51
N PRO A 151 5.89 -9.01 -13.87
CA PRO A 151 7.22 -8.59 -13.47
C PRO A 151 7.52 -7.14 -13.80
N ASN A 152 8.03 -6.38 -12.83
CA ASN A 152 8.47 -5.00 -13.04
C ASN A 152 9.78 -4.98 -13.84
N SER A 153 9.93 -4.08 -14.79
CA SER A 153 11.10 -4.00 -15.67
C SER A 153 12.43 -3.74 -14.95
N CYS A 154 12.41 -3.12 -13.74
CA CYS A 154 13.62 -2.91 -12.95
C CYS A 154 13.75 -3.87 -11.75
N LEU A 155 12.66 -4.53 -11.37
CA LEU A 155 12.55 -5.46 -10.22
C LEU A 155 11.68 -6.66 -10.62
N PRO A 156 12.14 -7.49 -11.59
CA PRO A 156 11.32 -8.57 -12.11
C PRO A 156 11.06 -9.69 -11.10
N ASP A 157 11.95 -9.86 -10.12
CA ASP A 157 11.87 -10.91 -9.11
C ASP A 157 12.71 -10.53 -7.86
N PRO A 158 12.60 -11.31 -6.76
CA PRO A 158 13.33 -11.04 -5.52
C PRO A 158 14.85 -10.99 -5.62
N SER A 159 15.48 -11.60 -6.62
CA SER A 159 16.94 -11.58 -6.79
C SER A 159 17.50 -10.18 -7.06
N HIS A 160 16.65 -9.27 -7.53
CA HIS A 160 16.99 -7.87 -7.80
C HIS A 160 16.86 -6.97 -6.55
N MET A 161 16.28 -7.47 -5.46
CA MET A 161 16.08 -6.70 -4.22
C MET A 161 17.37 -6.15 -3.63
N PRO A 162 18.51 -6.89 -3.54
CA PRO A 162 19.75 -6.33 -2.95
C PRO A 162 20.19 -5.05 -3.63
N LYS A 163 20.10 -5.00 -4.97
CA LYS A 163 20.44 -3.79 -5.75
C LYS A 163 19.46 -2.64 -5.46
N PHE A 164 18.18 -2.94 -5.39
CA PHE A 164 17.16 -1.93 -5.10
C PHE A 164 17.29 -1.37 -3.68
N LEU A 165 17.62 -2.21 -2.70
CA LEU A 165 17.87 -1.77 -1.31
C LEU A 165 19.07 -0.83 -1.23
N GLY A 166 20.12 -1.08 -2.00
CA GLY A 166 21.25 -0.16 -2.14
C GLY A 166 20.80 1.21 -2.68
N LEU A 167 20.00 1.22 -3.73
CA LEU A 167 19.45 2.46 -4.30
C LEU A 167 18.52 3.22 -3.31
N LEU A 168 17.75 2.49 -2.50
CA LEU A 168 16.96 3.12 -1.43
C LEU A 168 17.86 3.74 -0.37
N ALA A 169 18.94 3.05 0.05
CA ALA A 169 19.88 3.58 1.02
C ALA A 169 20.59 4.85 0.51
N ASP A 170 21.00 4.86 -0.77
CA ASP A 170 21.59 6.03 -1.41
C ASP A 170 20.61 7.21 -1.50
N ALA A 171 19.34 6.90 -1.77
CA ALA A 171 18.29 7.90 -2.00
C ALA A 171 17.70 8.51 -0.72
N LEU A 172 17.65 7.74 0.38
CA LEU A 172 16.92 8.06 1.62
C LEU A 172 17.85 8.17 2.83
N GLY A 173 19.09 7.73 2.72
CA GLY A 173 20.02 7.51 3.85
C GLY A 173 19.77 6.16 4.52
N SER A 174 20.85 5.53 5.00
CA SER A 174 20.83 4.15 5.53
C SER A 174 19.83 3.95 6.66
N ARG A 175 19.71 4.89 7.59
CA ARG A 175 18.77 4.80 8.72
C ARG A 175 17.31 4.73 8.27
N VAL A 176 16.91 5.57 7.32
CA VAL A 176 15.52 5.58 6.80
C VAL A 176 15.28 4.35 5.94
N ALA A 177 16.26 3.95 5.12
CA ALA A 177 16.17 2.74 4.31
C ALA A 177 15.98 1.47 5.16
N GLU A 178 16.66 1.35 6.30
CA GLU A 178 16.48 0.24 7.25
C GLU A 178 15.04 0.20 7.80
N LYS A 179 14.47 1.35 8.20
CA LYS A 179 13.07 1.46 8.61
C LYS A 179 12.13 0.97 7.51
N VAL A 180 12.31 1.47 6.28
CA VAL A 180 11.48 1.12 5.12
C VAL A 180 11.59 -0.35 4.75
N THR A 181 12.78 -0.93 4.85
CA THR A 181 13.05 -2.31 4.42
C THR A 181 12.41 -3.34 5.35
N ALA A 182 12.44 -3.10 6.65
CA ALA A 182 11.94 -4.06 7.64
C ALA A 182 11.36 -3.38 8.91
N GLY A 183 12.02 -2.36 9.45
CA GLY A 183 11.74 -1.82 10.77
C GLY A 183 10.29 -1.39 10.96
N ASN A 184 9.73 -0.68 9.99
CA ASN A 184 8.35 -0.17 10.10
C ASN A 184 7.30 -1.28 10.12
N PHE A 185 7.44 -2.27 9.24
CA PHE A 185 6.51 -3.39 9.23
C PHE A 185 6.63 -4.24 10.50
N VAL A 186 7.87 -4.55 10.93
CA VAL A 186 8.13 -5.31 12.16
C VAL A 186 7.55 -4.60 13.38
N ARG A 187 7.67 -3.28 13.46
CA ARG A 187 7.05 -2.47 14.53
C ARG A 187 5.53 -2.67 14.58
N VAL A 188 4.84 -2.47 13.45
CA VAL A 188 3.38 -2.61 13.41
C VAL A 188 2.95 -4.05 13.71
N PHE A 189 3.68 -5.02 13.17
CA PHE A 189 3.40 -6.43 13.43
C PHE A 189 3.54 -6.77 14.91
N ALA A 190 4.63 -6.33 15.54
CA ALA A 190 4.84 -6.57 16.97
C ALA A 190 3.80 -5.85 17.86
N GLU A 191 3.39 -4.64 17.47
CA GLU A 191 2.36 -3.87 18.21
C GLU A 191 0.97 -4.52 18.14
N VAL A 192 0.62 -5.10 17.00
CA VAL A 192 -0.74 -5.63 16.78
C VAL A 192 -0.84 -7.12 17.09
N CYS A 193 0.19 -7.91 16.74
CA CYS A 193 0.16 -9.38 16.78
C CYS A 193 1.04 -9.96 17.90
N GLY A 194 1.80 -9.14 18.62
CA GLY A 194 2.76 -9.56 19.66
C GLY A 194 2.19 -9.78 21.05
#